data_1ee414cba34343ecc74edf268a8d457a
#
_entry.id   1ee414cba34343ecc74edf268a8d457a
#
_cell.length_a   1.000
_cell.length_b   1.000
_cell.length_c   1.000
_cell.angle_alpha   90.00
_cell.angle_beta   90.00
_cell.angle_gamma   90.00
#
_symmetry.space_group_name_H-M   'P 1'
#
loop_
_entity.id
_entity.type
_entity.pdbx_description
1 polymer ?
#
loop_
_entity_poly.entity_id
_entity_poly.type
_entity_poly.pdbx_seq_one_letter_code
_entity_poly.pdbx_strand_id
1 'polypeptide(L)'
;MPMDELLSRAMPHSPEAEQAVLGSMLIDADCIKDVMDKLQPQDFYLQQNREIFETIYSMFIYSRPIDGVTVAREMEKNGVYRDDTRAYLLQLMEVTPTSANVMEYAGIIRDKALLRSMAKAAGDIAAMVQEGVGTAGDLLSAAEQKIYAIRQGRGSQEMATVGAVLNDVMEQLAKLTAGSEPPGLSTGLSAVDRKINGLNKSDLLLLAARPGMGKTSMALNVALSAAKASGKTVAIFSLEMSKEQLVTRLLANEGLIENTRLATGNLRESDWEKIAQAASVLNQTNIRIDDNPLLTVADMNAKCRRLENLGLVVIDYLQLMTSAGGKGYSGENRQQAVADISRMLKIMAKELQVPVLCLSQLSRANEKREDKR
;
A
#
# COMPACT_ATOMS: atom_id res chain seq x y z
N MET A 1 16.69 -9.71 -29.63
CA MET A 1 17.87 -8.98 -29.11
C MET A 1 18.47 -9.82 -28.00
N PRO A 2 19.75 -10.17 -28.06
CA PRO A 2 20.41 -10.91 -26.97
C PRO A 2 20.42 -10.07 -25.70
N MET A 3 20.24 -10.69 -24.54
CA MET A 3 20.17 -10.05 -23.23
C MET A 3 21.44 -9.29 -22.86
N ASP A 4 22.60 -9.69 -23.39
CA ASP A 4 23.87 -9.00 -23.21
C ASP A 4 23.89 -7.58 -23.83
N GLU A 5 23.12 -7.33 -24.88
CA GLU A 5 23.01 -6.00 -25.49
C GLU A 5 22.17 -5.01 -24.67
N LEU A 6 21.24 -5.48 -23.84
CA LEU A 6 20.45 -4.66 -22.91
C LEU A 6 21.24 -4.26 -21.66
N LEU A 7 22.15 -5.12 -21.23
CA LEU A 7 23.03 -4.87 -20.07
C LEU A 7 24.27 -4.01 -20.41
N SER A 8 24.62 -3.91 -21.69
CA SER A 8 25.77 -3.10 -22.15
C SER A 8 25.43 -1.61 -22.35
N ARG A 9 24.14 -1.21 -22.30
CA ARG A 9 23.75 0.20 -22.34
C ARG A 9 24.07 0.86 -21.00
N ALA A 10 24.68 2.05 -21.06
CA ALA A 10 24.97 2.87 -19.90
C ALA A 10 23.66 3.04 -19.07
N MET A 11 23.73 2.73 -17.78
CA MET A 11 22.59 2.89 -16.87
C MET A 11 22.06 4.33 -16.91
N PRO A 12 20.73 4.56 -16.83
CA PRO A 12 20.15 5.92 -16.86
C PRO A 12 20.76 6.82 -15.79
N HIS A 13 21.37 7.92 -16.19
CA HIS A 13 21.99 8.93 -15.31
C HIS A 13 21.94 10.31 -15.97
N SER A 14 22.24 11.37 -15.23
CA SER A 14 22.44 12.73 -15.72
C SER A 14 23.52 13.40 -14.89
N PRO A 15 24.79 13.37 -15.36
CA PRO A 15 25.89 14.02 -14.67
C PRO A 15 25.65 15.51 -14.45
N GLU A 16 25.02 16.19 -15.41
CA GLU A 16 24.74 17.62 -15.37
C GLU A 16 23.76 17.95 -14.21
N ALA A 17 22.72 17.13 -14.03
CA ALA A 17 21.79 17.31 -12.93
C ALA A 17 22.44 17.03 -11.56
N GLU A 18 23.28 15.98 -11.48
CA GLU A 18 24.04 15.67 -10.27
C GLU A 18 24.99 16.81 -9.88
N GLN A 19 25.71 17.36 -10.85
CA GLN A 19 26.61 18.49 -10.65
C GLN A 19 25.84 19.74 -10.21
N ALA A 20 24.73 20.05 -10.88
CA ALA A 20 23.91 21.21 -10.56
C ALA A 20 23.31 21.14 -9.13
N VAL A 21 22.87 19.94 -8.67
CA VAL A 21 22.37 19.76 -7.30
C VAL A 21 23.49 19.97 -6.28
N LEU A 22 24.65 19.34 -6.48
CA LEU A 22 25.78 19.47 -5.55
C LEU A 22 26.32 20.89 -5.52
N GLY A 23 26.46 21.54 -6.69
CA GLY A 23 26.86 22.94 -6.80
C GLY A 23 25.87 23.86 -6.05
N SER A 24 24.57 23.67 -6.21
CA SER A 24 23.55 24.42 -5.49
C SER A 24 23.70 24.27 -3.98
N MET A 25 23.91 23.05 -3.46
CA MET A 25 24.11 22.79 -2.02
C MET A 25 25.39 23.43 -1.47
N LEU A 26 26.42 23.63 -2.30
CA LEU A 26 27.68 24.25 -1.90
C LEU A 26 27.62 25.80 -1.88
N ILE A 27 26.75 26.40 -2.71
CA ILE A 27 26.60 27.87 -2.78
C ILE A 27 25.45 28.40 -1.91
N ASP A 28 24.46 27.55 -1.61
CA ASP A 28 23.25 27.94 -0.87
C ASP A 28 22.86 26.84 0.11
N ALA A 29 23.17 27.07 1.38
CA ALA A 29 22.88 26.11 2.43
C ALA A 29 21.37 25.94 2.73
N ASP A 30 20.54 26.91 2.36
CA ASP A 30 19.09 26.87 2.63
C ASP A 30 18.39 25.79 1.79
N CYS A 31 18.90 25.50 0.59
CA CYS A 31 18.34 24.46 -0.27
C CYS A 31 18.68 23.02 0.17
N ILE A 32 19.66 22.85 1.07
CA ILE A 32 20.16 21.52 1.47
C ILE A 32 19.05 20.68 2.06
N LYS A 33 18.20 21.23 2.92
CA LYS A 33 17.10 20.54 3.56
C LYS A 33 16.14 19.94 2.51
N ASP A 34 15.69 20.76 1.57
CA ASP A 34 14.73 20.36 0.55
C ASP A 34 15.30 19.30 -0.39
N VAL A 35 16.59 19.38 -0.70
CA VAL A 35 17.29 18.35 -1.49
C VAL A 35 17.40 17.04 -0.73
N MET A 36 17.72 17.07 0.56
CA MET A 36 17.83 15.87 1.41
C MET A 36 16.49 15.18 1.63
N ASP A 37 15.39 15.93 1.65
CA ASP A 37 14.05 15.36 1.73
C ASP A 37 13.68 14.60 0.44
N LYS A 38 14.30 14.94 -0.70
CA LYS A 38 13.98 14.36 -2.01
C LYS A 38 14.97 13.31 -2.48
N LEU A 39 16.25 13.44 -2.15
CA LEU A 39 17.34 12.59 -2.63
C LEU A 39 18.08 11.88 -1.50
N GLN A 40 18.61 10.71 -1.83
CA GLN A 40 19.48 9.91 -0.98
C GLN A 40 20.82 9.67 -1.68
N PRO A 41 21.92 9.35 -0.95
CA PRO A 41 23.22 9.14 -1.55
C PRO A 41 23.23 8.12 -2.69
N GLN A 42 22.46 7.04 -2.57
CA GLN A 42 22.34 6.00 -3.60
C GLN A 42 21.63 6.46 -4.89
N ASP A 43 21.00 7.64 -4.90
CA ASP A 43 20.36 8.18 -6.09
C ASP A 43 21.38 8.76 -7.07
N PHE A 44 22.58 9.08 -6.60
CA PHE A 44 23.67 9.54 -7.44
C PHE A 44 24.34 8.38 -8.16
N TYR A 45 24.56 8.53 -9.44
CA TYR A 45 25.20 7.52 -10.29
C TYR A 45 26.71 7.58 -10.20
N LEU A 46 27.30 8.80 -10.28
CA LEU A 46 28.73 8.99 -10.19
C LEU A 46 29.20 8.81 -8.75
N GLN A 47 30.19 7.92 -8.56
CA GLN A 47 30.72 7.60 -7.23
C GLN A 47 31.23 8.84 -6.51
N GLN A 48 31.94 9.74 -7.21
CA GLN A 48 32.46 10.98 -6.65
C GLN A 48 31.31 11.89 -6.16
N ASN A 49 30.24 12.03 -6.94
CA ASN A 49 29.06 12.83 -6.55
C ASN A 49 28.33 12.23 -5.33
N ARG A 50 28.25 10.92 -5.28
CA ARG A 50 27.69 10.21 -4.12
C ARG A 50 28.48 10.48 -2.86
N GLU A 51 29.82 10.40 -2.90
CA GLU A 51 30.71 10.64 -1.78
C GLU A 51 30.63 12.09 -1.29
N ILE A 52 30.51 13.06 -2.22
CA ILE A 52 30.30 14.47 -1.87
C ILE A 52 28.94 14.66 -1.19
N PHE A 53 27.86 14.11 -1.78
CA PHE A 53 26.53 14.22 -1.19
C PHE A 53 26.45 13.58 0.20
N GLU A 54 27.05 12.41 0.39
CA GLU A 54 27.12 11.70 1.67
C GLU A 54 27.86 12.52 2.74
N THR A 55 28.92 13.21 2.34
CA THR A 55 29.69 14.11 3.20
C THR A 55 28.84 15.33 3.60
N ILE A 56 28.18 15.97 2.64
CA ILE A 56 27.27 17.12 2.89
C ILE A 56 26.12 16.66 3.79
N TYR A 57 25.53 15.50 3.54
CA TYR A 57 24.45 14.90 4.34
C TYR A 57 24.88 14.72 5.81
N SER A 58 26.04 14.13 6.02
CA SER A 58 26.62 13.96 7.37
C SER A 58 26.86 15.29 8.07
N MET A 59 27.47 16.26 7.37
CA MET A 59 27.73 17.58 7.94
C MET A 59 26.46 18.33 8.32
N PHE A 60 25.40 18.20 7.51
CA PHE A 60 24.08 18.81 7.79
C PHE A 60 23.45 18.23 9.06
N ILE A 61 23.44 16.88 9.21
CA ILE A 61 22.92 16.23 10.40
C ILE A 61 23.61 16.72 11.68
N TYR A 62 24.91 16.95 11.62
CA TYR A 62 25.69 17.45 12.76
C TYR A 62 25.74 18.98 12.85
N SER A 63 24.90 19.69 12.10
CA SER A 63 24.81 21.17 12.08
C SER A 63 26.18 21.86 11.87
N ARG A 64 27.01 21.29 11.00
CA ARG A 64 28.32 21.85 10.67
C ARG A 64 28.18 22.81 9.48
N PRO A 65 29.05 23.86 9.42
CA PRO A 65 29.07 24.75 8.26
C PRO A 65 29.37 23.97 6.97
N ILE A 66 28.61 24.25 5.90
CA ILE A 66 28.73 23.56 4.60
C ILE A 66 29.11 24.59 3.55
N ASP A 67 30.31 24.45 3.04
CA ASP A 67 30.89 25.17 1.89
C ASP A 67 31.96 24.31 1.23
N GLY A 68 32.48 24.71 0.06
CA GLY A 68 33.45 23.90 -0.67
C GLY A 68 34.75 23.61 0.09
N VAL A 69 35.16 24.48 1.04
CA VAL A 69 36.37 24.28 1.84
C VAL A 69 36.14 23.30 3.00
N THR A 70 35.02 23.48 3.71
CA THR A 70 34.67 22.63 4.86
C THR A 70 34.33 21.23 4.41
N VAL A 71 33.64 21.05 3.25
CA VAL A 71 33.33 19.75 2.66
C VAL A 71 34.63 19.03 2.23
N ALA A 72 35.58 19.72 1.55
CA ALA A 72 36.86 19.12 1.18
C ALA A 72 37.62 18.58 2.40
N ARG A 73 37.66 19.37 3.49
CA ARG A 73 38.31 18.97 4.75
C ARG A 73 37.64 17.75 5.42
N GLU A 74 36.30 17.71 5.39
CA GLU A 74 35.59 16.55 5.97
C GLU A 74 35.76 15.31 5.12
N MET A 75 35.82 15.44 3.77
CA MET A 75 36.14 14.34 2.85
C MET A 75 37.56 13.78 3.10
N GLU A 76 38.55 14.66 3.37
CA GLU A 76 39.92 14.25 3.73
C GLU A 76 39.95 13.45 5.03
N LYS A 77 39.22 13.91 6.05
CA LYS A 77 39.08 13.24 7.34
C LYS A 77 38.40 11.88 7.22
N ASN A 78 37.42 11.72 6.31
CA ASN A 78 36.69 10.49 6.05
C ASN A 78 37.43 9.54 5.10
N GLY A 79 38.59 9.93 4.56
CA GLY A 79 39.43 9.10 3.67
C GLY A 79 38.87 8.94 2.25
N VAL A 80 37.93 9.81 1.83
CA VAL A 80 37.32 9.80 0.48
C VAL A 80 37.83 10.97 -0.40
N TYR A 81 38.80 11.71 0.11
CA TYR A 81 39.44 12.82 -0.65
C TYR A 81 40.39 12.26 -1.72
N ARG A 82 40.36 12.86 -2.92
CA ARG A 82 41.24 12.58 -4.07
C ARG A 82 41.94 13.85 -4.48
N ASP A 83 43.05 13.74 -5.24
CA ASP A 83 43.87 14.86 -5.69
C ASP A 83 43.07 15.91 -6.48
N ASP A 84 42.02 15.48 -7.19
CA ASP A 84 41.14 16.33 -8.01
C ASP A 84 39.90 16.87 -7.23
N THR A 85 39.63 16.39 -6.01
CA THR A 85 38.42 16.73 -5.25
C THR A 85 38.23 18.24 -5.09
N ARG A 86 39.29 18.97 -4.74
CA ARG A 86 39.20 20.42 -4.56
C ARG A 86 38.90 21.17 -5.87
N ALA A 87 39.52 20.77 -6.96
CA ALA A 87 39.25 21.34 -8.27
C ALA A 87 37.83 21.04 -8.73
N TYR A 88 37.34 19.82 -8.44
CA TYR A 88 36.00 19.40 -8.80
C TYR A 88 34.94 20.17 -7.99
N LEU A 89 35.12 20.35 -6.67
CA LEU A 89 34.20 21.16 -5.86
C LEU A 89 34.09 22.62 -6.33
N LEU A 90 35.23 23.23 -6.75
CA LEU A 90 35.21 24.56 -7.34
C LEU A 90 34.48 24.57 -8.68
N GLN A 91 34.70 23.57 -9.53
CA GLN A 91 33.97 23.41 -10.79
C GLN A 91 32.47 23.29 -10.58
N LEU A 92 31.99 22.52 -9.57
CA LEU A 92 30.59 22.40 -9.25
C LEU A 92 29.95 23.74 -8.90
N MET A 93 30.66 24.57 -8.14
CA MET A 93 30.20 25.93 -7.77
C MET A 93 30.19 26.89 -8.97
N GLU A 94 31.17 26.78 -9.89
CA GLU A 94 31.23 27.60 -11.07
C GLU A 94 30.16 27.28 -12.12
N VAL A 95 29.85 25.99 -12.31
CA VAL A 95 28.85 25.54 -13.28
C VAL A 95 27.44 25.85 -12.81
N THR A 96 27.24 26.10 -11.49
CA THR A 96 25.94 26.31 -10.89
C THR A 96 25.78 27.75 -10.42
N PRO A 97 25.31 28.70 -11.24
CA PRO A 97 25.24 30.10 -10.87
C PRO A 97 24.08 30.42 -9.85
N THR A 98 23.14 29.55 -9.69
CA THR A 98 21.95 29.75 -8.82
C THR A 98 21.36 28.44 -8.32
N SER A 99 20.82 28.43 -7.09
CA SER A 99 20.07 27.32 -6.48
C SER A 99 18.59 27.27 -6.90
N ALA A 100 18.09 28.27 -7.63
CA ALA A 100 16.64 28.42 -7.89
C ALA A 100 15.95 27.19 -8.51
N ASN A 101 16.67 26.41 -9.33
CA ASN A 101 16.12 25.25 -10.02
C ASN A 101 16.57 23.91 -9.40
N VAL A 102 17.15 23.91 -8.21
CA VAL A 102 17.72 22.71 -7.59
C VAL A 102 16.72 21.56 -7.48
N MET A 103 15.44 21.86 -7.20
CA MET A 103 14.39 20.86 -7.04
C MET A 103 14.01 20.19 -8.37
N GLU A 104 14.12 20.87 -9.49
CA GLU A 104 13.96 20.28 -10.82
C GLU A 104 15.08 19.29 -11.12
N TYR A 105 16.33 19.69 -10.88
CA TYR A 105 17.47 18.79 -11.04
C TYR A 105 17.41 17.59 -10.09
N ALA A 106 16.98 17.79 -8.84
CA ALA A 106 16.73 16.71 -7.90
C ALA A 106 15.65 15.75 -8.42
N GLY A 107 14.60 16.25 -9.08
CA GLY A 107 13.61 15.45 -9.78
C GLY A 107 14.22 14.55 -10.86
N ILE A 108 15.08 15.11 -11.70
CA ILE A 108 15.77 14.37 -12.78
C ILE A 108 16.63 13.23 -12.20
N ILE A 109 17.41 13.51 -11.15
CA ILE A 109 18.26 12.49 -10.49
C ILE A 109 17.37 11.37 -9.94
N ARG A 110 16.27 11.70 -9.25
CA ARG A 110 15.34 10.75 -8.68
C ARG A 110 14.71 9.84 -9.75
N ASP A 111 14.30 10.41 -10.88
CA ASP A 111 13.72 9.64 -11.99
C ASP A 111 14.74 8.68 -12.60
N LYS A 112 15.99 9.15 -12.81
CA LYS A 112 17.08 8.29 -13.31
C LYS A 112 17.42 7.18 -12.31
N ALA A 113 17.44 7.47 -11.00
CA ALA A 113 17.64 6.46 -9.96
C ALA A 113 16.50 5.42 -9.94
N LEU A 114 15.25 5.85 -10.20
CA LEU A 114 14.10 4.93 -10.35
C LEU A 114 14.32 3.98 -11.51
N LEU A 115 14.68 4.49 -12.66
CA LEU A 115 14.93 3.67 -13.85
C LEU A 115 16.08 2.67 -13.61
N ARG A 116 17.14 3.07 -12.90
CA ARG A 116 18.22 2.15 -12.49
C ARG A 116 17.73 1.04 -11.55
N SER A 117 16.90 1.40 -10.57
CA SER A 117 16.32 0.42 -9.63
C SER A 117 15.41 -0.58 -10.35
N MET A 118 14.65 -0.10 -11.35
CA MET A 118 13.81 -0.97 -12.19
C MET A 118 14.67 -1.88 -13.06
N ALA A 119 15.72 -1.36 -13.69
CA ALA A 119 16.63 -2.16 -14.50
C ALA A 119 17.33 -3.24 -13.68
N LYS A 120 17.80 -2.90 -12.47
CA LYS A 120 18.37 -3.87 -11.53
C LYS A 120 17.38 -4.95 -11.13
N ALA A 121 16.17 -4.58 -10.75
CA ALA A 121 15.13 -5.56 -10.39
C ALA A 121 14.77 -6.47 -11.57
N ALA A 122 14.69 -5.95 -12.77
CA ALA A 122 14.47 -6.77 -13.98
C ALA A 122 15.60 -7.77 -14.22
N GLY A 123 16.87 -7.35 -14.04
CA GLY A 123 18.03 -8.24 -14.11
C GLY A 123 17.99 -9.33 -13.02
N ASP A 124 17.71 -8.96 -11.79
CA ASP A 124 17.58 -9.90 -10.68
C ASP A 124 16.45 -10.92 -10.92
N ILE A 125 15.30 -10.47 -11.45
CA ILE A 125 14.16 -11.36 -11.79
C ILE A 125 14.57 -12.32 -12.89
N ALA A 126 15.27 -11.84 -13.94
CA ALA A 126 15.74 -12.69 -15.02
C ALA A 126 16.73 -13.75 -14.51
N ALA A 127 17.65 -13.37 -13.62
CA ALA A 127 18.59 -14.31 -13.00
C ALA A 127 17.88 -15.38 -12.17
N MET A 128 16.90 -14.99 -11.34
CA MET A 128 16.09 -15.94 -10.55
C MET A 128 15.34 -16.96 -11.43
N VAL A 129 14.82 -16.52 -12.58
CA VAL A 129 14.15 -17.42 -13.53
C VAL A 129 15.14 -18.40 -14.19
N GLN A 130 16.37 -17.94 -14.49
CA GLN A 130 17.43 -18.80 -15.08
C GLN A 130 17.98 -19.82 -14.09
N GLU A 131 18.10 -19.45 -12.81
CA GLU A 131 18.54 -20.37 -11.75
C GLU A 131 17.52 -21.48 -11.48
N GLY A 132 16.24 -21.24 -11.76
CA GLY A 132 15.19 -22.26 -11.69
C GLY A 132 14.91 -22.81 -10.30
N VAL A 133 15.25 -22.08 -9.25
CA VAL A 133 15.10 -22.50 -7.84
C VAL A 133 13.69 -22.12 -7.34
N GLY A 134 12.83 -23.11 -7.11
CA GLY A 134 11.47 -22.92 -6.61
C GLY A 134 10.39 -23.19 -7.66
N THR A 135 9.12 -23.04 -7.29
CA THR A 135 8.00 -23.16 -8.22
C THR A 135 7.78 -21.87 -9.00
N ALA A 136 7.08 -21.93 -10.14
CA ALA A 136 6.73 -20.72 -10.90
C ALA A 136 5.96 -19.68 -10.05
N GLY A 137 5.12 -20.14 -9.10
CA GLY A 137 4.40 -19.29 -8.15
C GLY A 137 5.32 -18.57 -7.17
N ASP A 138 6.36 -19.27 -6.65
CA ASP A 138 7.36 -18.69 -5.75
C ASP A 138 8.17 -17.60 -6.45
N LEU A 139 8.60 -17.87 -7.70
CA LEU A 139 9.34 -16.93 -8.53
C LEU A 139 8.52 -15.69 -8.85
N LEU A 140 7.23 -15.86 -9.17
CA LEU A 140 6.32 -14.74 -9.43
C LEU A 140 6.14 -13.87 -8.18
N SER A 141 5.91 -14.48 -7.02
CA SER A 141 5.78 -13.76 -5.75
C SER A 141 7.05 -12.99 -5.38
N ALA A 142 8.21 -13.58 -5.60
CA ALA A 142 9.49 -12.93 -5.38
C ALA A 142 9.74 -11.74 -6.33
N ALA A 143 9.33 -11.87 -7.60
CA ALA A 143 9.40 -10.80 -8.59
C ALA A 143 8.48 -9.62 -8.20
N GLU A 144 7.25 -9.91 -7.78
CA GLU A 144 6.31 -8.90 -7.28
C GLU A 144 6.86 -8.16 -6.06
N GLN A 145 7.46 -8.88 -5.12
CA GLN A 145 8.10 -8.25 -3.94
C GLN A 145 9.23 -7.29 -4.32
N LYS A 146 10.07 -7.65 -5.31
CA LYS A 146 11.16 -6.78 -5.79
C LYS A 146 10.62 -5.49 -6.42
N ILE A 147 9.58 -5.60 -7.25
CA ILE A 147 8.92 -4.43 -7.86
C ILE A 147 8.22 -3.57 -6.80
N TYR A 148 7.57 -4.22 -5.83
CA TYR A 148 6.90 -3.54 -4.72
C TYR A 148 7.89 -2.78 -3.81
N ALA A 149 9.06 -3.35 -3.54
CA ALA A 149 10.12 -2.71 -2.75
C ALA A 149 10.62 -1.40 -3.38
N ILE A 150 10.73 -1.34 -4.72
CA ILE A 150 11.08 -0.11 -5.46
C ILE A 150 10.03 0.99 -5.20
N ARG A 151 8.77 0.60 -5.09
CA ARG A 151 7.66 1.52 -4.86
C ARG A 151 7.59 2.00 -3.41
N GLN A 152 7.80 1.10 -2.43
CA GLN A 152 7.80 1.44 -0.99
C GLN A 152 9.02 2.27 -0.56
N GLY A 153 10.20 2.01 -1.08
CA GLY A 153 11.43 2.75 -0.76
C GLY A 153 11.37 4.24 -1.12
N ARG A 154 10.27 4.70 -1.75
CA ARG A 154 10.06 6.08 -2.21
C ARG A 154 8.85 6.78 -1.60
N GLY A 155 8.09 6.08 -0.79
CA GLY A 155 6.97 6.64 -0.04
C GLY A 155 7.40 7.07 1.35
N SER A 156 8.49 7.82 1.50
CA SER A 156 8.63 8.67 2.68
C SER A 156 7.55 9.74 2.56
N GLN A 157 6.38 9.49 3.12
CA GLN A 157 5.48 10.58 3.46
C GLN A 157 6.29 11.45 4.41
N GLU A 158 6.64 12.65 3.96
CA GLU A 158 7.23 13.68 4.81
C GLU A 158 6.38 13.81 6.06
N MET A 159 7.03 13.98 7.20
CA MET A 159 6.30 14.27 8.44
C MET A 159 5.64 15.64 8.27
N ALA A 160 4.32 15.63 8.07
CA ALA A 160 3.55 16.85 7.96
C ALA A 160 3.55 17.59 9.31
N THR A 161 3.76 18.89 9.30
CA THR A 161 3.59 19.69 10.52
C THR A 161 2.12 19.73 10.92
N VAL A 162 1.84 19.80 12.23
CA VAL A 162 0.46 19.91 12.73
C VAL A 162 -0.28 21.08 12.07
N GLY A 163 0.40 22.19 11.82
CA GLY A 163 -0.19 23.36 11.16
C GLY A 163 -0.63 23.10 9.73
N ALA A 164 0.14 22.31 8.95
CA ALA A 164 -0.23 21.95 7.59
C ALA A 164 -1.49 21.05 7.54
N VAL A 165 -1.59 20.09 8.49
CA VAL A 165 -2.73 19.16 8.55
C VAL A 165 -3.97 19.80 9.19
N LEU A 166 -3.78 20.83 10.04
CA LEU A 166 -4.88 21.48 10.76
C LEU A 166 -5.93 22.10 9.83
N ASN A 167 -5.51 22.68 8.71
CA ASN A 167 -6.41 23.28 7.74
C ASN A 167 -7.32 22.20 7.11
N ASP A 168 -6.78 21.04 6.76
CA ASP A 168 -7.54 19.92 6.20
C ASP A 168 -8.54 19.37 7.22
N VAL A 169 -8.13 19.28 8.49
CA VAL A 169 -9.00 18.85 9.61
C VAL A 169 -10.13 19.86 9.84
N MET A 170 -9.84 21.16 9.82
CA MET A 170 -10.87 22.21 9.98
C MET A 170 -11.87 22.20 8.84
N GLU A 171 -11.42 22.00 7.59
CA GLU A 171 -12.30 21.87 6.43
C GLU A 171 -13.20 20.63 6.55
N GLN A 172 -12.63 19.51 6.99
CA GLN A 172 -13.38 18.27 7.21
C GLN A 172 -14.42 18.44 8.31
N LEU A 173 -14.07 19.09 9.43
CA LEU A 173 -15.01 19.40 10.50
C LEU A 173 -16.14 20.32 10.05
N ALA A 174 -15.85 21.31 9.21
CA ALA A 174 -16.87 22.20 8.65
C ALA A 174 -17.86 21.41 7.76
N LYS A 175 -17.39 20.48 6.92
CA LYS A 175 -18.23 19.61 6.08
C LYS A 175 -19.11 18.67 6.93
N LEU A 176 -18.57 18.10 7.99
CA LEU A 176 -19.31 17.25 8.93
C LEU A 176 -20.38 18.06 9.69
N THR A 177 -20.05 19.27 10.14
CA THR A 177 -20.99 20.14 10.87
C THR A 177 -22.12 20.63 9.96
N ALA A 178 -21.82 20.88 8.69
CA ALA A 178 -22.83 21.25 7.68
C ALA A 178 -23.73 20.06 7.26
N GLY A 179 -23.44 18.84 7.75
CA GLY A 179 -24.18 17.62 7.38
C GLY A 179 -24.02 17.21 5.91
N SER A 180 -23.01 17.76 5.23
CA SER A 180 -22.75 17.50 3.80
C SER A 180 -22.11 16.14 3.54
N GLU A 181 -21.41 15.58 4.53
CA GLU A 181 -20.79 14.25 4.43
C GLU A 181 -21.00 13.47 5.73
N PRO A 182 -21.32 12.16 5.66
CA PRO A 182 -21.32 11.31 6.85
C PRO A 182 -19.87 11.10 7.32
N PRO A 183 -19.65 10.91 8.64
CA PRO A 183 -18.31 10.72 9.20
C PRO A 183 -17.57 9.50 8.65
N GLY A 184 -18.31 8.48 8.18
CA GLY A 184 -17.78 7.27 7.57
C GLY A 184 -18.83 6.57 6.72
N LEU A 185 -18.43 5.51 6.02
CA LEU A 185 -19.34 4.70 5.23
C LEU A 185 -20.28 3.93 6.18
N SER A 186 -21.59 4.01 5.98
CA SER A 186 -22.56 3.34 6.86
C SER A 186 -22.50 1.82 6.75
N THR A 187 -22.55 1.15 7.88
CA THR A 187 -22.71 -0.32 7.97
C THR A 187 -24.15 -0.78 7.71
N GLY A 188 -25.11 0.15 7.68
CA GLY A 188 -26.55 -0.14 7.68
C GLY A 188 -27.11 -0.49 9.06
N LEU A 189 -26.28 -0.52 10.08
CA LEU A 189 -26.63 -0.81 11.46
C LEU A 189 -26.40 0.41 12.34
N SER A 190 -27.43 1.21 12.58
CA SER A 190 -27.33 2.50 13.27
C SER A 190 -26.70 2.42 14.66
N ALA A 191 -26.86 1.29 15.36
CA ALA A 191 -26.25 1.07 16.67
C ALA A 191 -24.73 0.85 16.55
N VAL A 192 -24.27 0.21 15.49
CA VAL A 192 -22.85 0.02 15.19
C VAL A 192 -22.25 1.34 14.72
N ASP A 193 -22.89 2.01 13.76
CA ASP A 193 -22.41 3.27 13.20
C ASP A 193 -22.21 4.35 14.27
N ARG A 194 -23.12 4.44 15.26
CA ARG A 194 -22.96 5.34 16.41
C ARG A 194 -21.77 5.02 17.30
N LYS A 195 -21.32 3.76 17.33
CA LYS A 195 -20.18 3.33 18.17
C LYS A 195 -18.83 3.53 17.48
N ILE A 196 -18.76 3.34 16.16
CA ILE A 196 -17.53 3.38 15.40
C ILE A 196 -17.45 4.59 14.44
N ASN A 197 -18.46 5.47 14.43
CA ASN A 197 -18.61 6.59 13.50
C ASN A 197 -18.62 6.15 12.02
N GLY A 198 -19.23 4.98 11.73
CA GLY A 198 -19.18 4.36 10.41
C GLY A 198 -17.83 3.73 10.09
N LEU A 199 -17.68 3.25 8.86
CA LEU A 199 -16.44 2.66 8.35
C LEU A 199 -15.54 3.77 7.79
N ASN A 200 -14.47 4.11 8.50
CA ASN A 200 -13.61 5.23 8.13
C ASN A 200 -12.51 4.79 7.14
N LYS A 201 -12.07 5.73 6.32
CA LYS A 201 -10.96 5.51 5.39
C LYS A 201 -9.72 5.02 6.14
N SER A 202 -8.96 4.14 5.51
CA SER A 202 -7.72 3.57 6.06
C SER A 202 -7.88 2.68 7.30
N ASP A 203 -9.10 2.39 7.76
CA ASP A 203 -9.31 1.52 8.91
C ASP A 203 -9.32 0.04 8.53
N LEU A 204 -8.72 -0.77 9.40
CA LEU A 204 -8.86 -2.22 9.41
C LEU A 204 -9.81 -2.60 10.54
N LEU A 205 -10.97 -3.15 10.19
CA LEU A 205 -11.96 -3.65 11.12
C LEU A 205 -11.94 -5.18 11.13
N LEU A 206 -11.94 -5.77 12.31
CA LEU A 206 -12.01 -7.21 12.46
C LEU A 206 -13.39 -7.61 13.00
N LEU A 207 -14.14 -8.39 12.20
CA LEU A 207 -15.39 -9.00 12.61
C LEU A 207 -15.14 -10.45 13.02
N ALA A 208 -15.10 -10.71 14.31
CA ALA A 208 -14.80 -12.03 14.86
C ALA A 208 -16.05 -12.69 15.41
N ALA A 209 -16.27 -13.95 15.05
CA ALA A 209 -17.36 -14.75 15.58
C ALA A 209 -16.99 -16.25 15.61
N ARG A 210 -17.72 -17.04 16.39
CA ARG A 210 -17.65 -18.50 16.33
C ARG A 210 -18.28 -19.04 15.06
N PRO A 211 -17.92 -20.26 14.64
CA PRO A 211 -18.57 -20.93 13.50
C PRO A 211 -20.11 -20.95 13.67
N GLY A 212 -20.82 -20.70 12.59
CA GLY A 212 -22.30 -20.76 12.57
C GLY A 212 -23.03 -19.54 13.20
N MET A 213 -22.31 -18.54 13.73
CA MET A 213 -22.93 -17.36 14.38
C MET A 213 -23.28 -16.22 13.39
N GLY A 214 -23.29 -16.48 12.10
CA GLY A 214 -23.72 -15.52 11.08
C GLY A 214 -22.68 -14.46 10.68
N LYS A 215 -21.38 -14.70 10.93
CA LYS A 215 -20.26 -13.81 10.58
C LYS A 215 -20.32 -13.31 9.12
N THR A 216 -20.37 -14.22 8.16
CA THR A 216 -20.45 -13.93 6.73
C THR A 216 -21.75 -13.22 6.37
N SER A 217 -22.89 -13.63 6.96
CA SER A 217 -24.19 -12.96 6.72
C SER A 217 -24.17 -11.51 7.17
N MET A 218 -23.58 -11.22 8.34
CA MET A 218 -23.40 -9.83 8.79
C MET A 218 -22.51 -9.02 7.87
N ALA A 219 -21.39 -9.59 7.43
CA ALA A 219 -20.48 -8.91 6.51
C ALA A 219 -21.13 -8.61 5.16
N LEU A 220 -21.93 -9.54 4.62
CA LEU A 220 -22.68 -9.33 3.38
C LEU A 220 -23.76 -8.24 3.55
N ASN A 221 -24.44 -8.16 4.71
CA ASN A 221 -25.35 -7.06 5.00
C ASN A 221 -24.65 -5.71 5.02
N VAL A 222 -23.48 -5.63 5.67
CA VAL A 222 -22.68 -4.41 5.70
C VAL A 222 -22.22 -4.04 4.28
N ALA A 223 -21.73 -5.01 3.49
CA ALA A 223 -21.31 -4.80 2.11
C ALA A 223 -22.45 -4.26 1.23
N LEU A 224 -23.63 -4.87 1.33
CA LEU A 224 -24.82 -4.46 0.57
C LEU A 224 -25.29 -3.06 0.98
N SER A 225 -25.39 -2.80 2.27
CA SER A 225 -25.78 -1.48 2.79
C SER A 225 -24.78 -0.39 2.36
N ALA A 226 -23.51 -0.67 2.45
CA ALA A 226 -22.46 0.26 2.03
C ALA A 226 -22.53 0.56 0.51
N ALA A 227 -22.73 -0.47 -0.32
CA ALA A 227 -22.88 -0.30 -1.77
C ALA A 227 -24.13 0.52 -2.13
N LYS A 228 -25.28 0.23 -1.50
CA LYS A 228 -26.56 0.92 -1.73
C LYS A 228 -26.52 2.38 -1.28
N ALA A 229 -26.00 2.64 -0.08
CA ALA A 229 -26.01 3.98 0.51
C ALA A 229 -25.01 4.94 -0.17
N SER A 230 -23.85 4.44 -0.61
CA SER A 230 -22.79 5.31 -1.14
C SER A 230 -22.65 5.28 -2.67
N GLY A 231 -23.24 4.30 -3.35
CA GLY A 231 -23.01 4.06 -4.78
C GLY A 231 -21.56 3.67 -5.13
N LYS A 232 -20.72 3.41 -4.11
CA LYS A 232 -19.31 3.03 -4.30
C LYS A 232 -19.16 1.55 -4.58
N THR A 233 -18.03 1.21 -5.18
CA THR A 233 -17.65 -0.18 -5.43
C THR A 233 -17.28 -0.86 -4.11
N VAL A 234 -17.84 -2.05 -3.85
CA VAL A 234 -17.49 -2.91 -2.72
C VAL A 234 -16.84 -4.18 -3.26
N ALA A 235 -15.59 -4.43 -2.88
CA ALA A 235 -14.87 -5.64 -3.23
C ALA A 235 -15.02 -6.69 -2.11
N ILE A 236 -15.44 -7.91 -2.48
CA ILE A 236 -15.57 -9.04 -1.55
C ILE A 236 -14.61 -10.15 -2.00
N PHE A 237 -13.65 -10.49 -1.16
CA PHE A 237 -12.77 -11.63 -1.32
C PHE A 237 -13.21 -12.76 -0.41
N SER A 238 -13.63 -13.88 -1.00
CA SER A 238 -14.10 -15.05 -0.26
C SER A 238 -13.15 -16.22 -0.48
N LEU A 239 -12.51 -16.65 0.59
CA LEU A 239 -11.60 -17.79 0.57
C LEU A 239 -12.28 -19.11 1.02
N GLU A 240 -13.52 -19.02 1.50
CA GLU A 240 -14.29 -20.16 2.04
C GLU A 240 -15.49 -20.52 1.14
N MET A 241 -16.20 -19.53 0.63
CA MET A 241 -17.46 -19.73 -0.10
C MET A 241 -17.32 -19.31 -1.56
N SER A 242 -18.02 -20.04 -2.47
CA SER A 242 -18.09 -19.66 -3.85
C SER A 242 -18.92 -18.38 -4.07
N LYS A 243 -18.69 -17.71 -5.19
CA LYS A 243 -19.42 -16.48 -5.56
C LYS A 243 -20.93 -16.73 -5.72
N GLU A 244 -21.32 -17.92 -6.22
CA GLU A 244 -22.73 -18.30 -6.35
C GLU A 244 -23.42 -18.41 -4.98
N GLN A 245 -22.73 -18.99 -3.99
CA GLN A 245 -23.24 -19.08 -2.62
C GLN A 245 -23.40 -17.71 -1.97
N LEU A 246 -22.44 -16.80 -2.21
CA LEU A 246 -22.51 -15.43 -1.68
C LEU A 246 -23.64 -14.63 -2.33
N VAL A 247 -23.81 -14.73 -3.65
CA VAL A 247 -24.91 -14.07 -4.37
C VAL A 247 -26.27 -14.63 -3.94
N THR A 248 -26.39 -15.94 -3.72
CA THR A 248 -27.60 -16.55 -3.18
C THR A 248 -27.95 -16.00 -1.80
N ARG A 249 -26.96 -15.79 -0.93
CA ARG A 249 -27.17 -15.15 0.37
C ARG A 249 -27.54 -13.67 0.26
N LEU A 250 -26.96 -12.94 -0.68
CA LEU A 250 -27.35 -11.56 -0.96
C LEU A 250 -28.80 -11.47 -1.45
N LEU A 251 -29.23 -12.38 -2.32
CA LEU A 251 -30.62 -12.50 -2.79
C LEU A 251 -31.56 -12.85 -1.64
N ALA A 252 -31.18 -13.79 -0.77
CA ALA A 252 -31.94 -14.16 0.43
C ALA A 252 -32.16 -12.95 1.35
N ASN A 253 -31.11 -12.19 1.57
CA ASN A 253 -31.14 -11.00 2.44
C ASN A 253 -32.02 -9.89 1.84
N GLU A 254 -31.81 -9.55 0.60
CA GLU A 254 -32.54 -8.44 -0.06
C GLU A 254 -33.99 -8.78 -0.28
N GLY A 255 -34.29 -10.03 -0.69
CA GLY A 255 -35.65 -10.51 -0.92
C GLY A 255 -36.40 -10.92 0.34
N LEU A 256 -35.75 -10.91 1.51
CA LEU A 256 -36.30 -11.44 2.75
C LEU A 256 -36.84 -12.86 2.57
N ILE A 257 -36.09 -13.70 1.88
CA ILE A 257 -36.39 -15.09 1.58
C ILE A 257 -35.53 -16.00 2.44
N GLU A 258 -36.09 -17.04 3.01
CA GLU A 258 -35.31 -17.98 3.78
C GLU A 258 -34.27 -18.71 2.92
N ASN A 259 -32.98 -18.64 3.33
CA ASN A 259 -31.86 -19.16 2.58
C ASN A 259 -32.01 -20.67 2.23
N THR A 260 -32.62 -21.44 3.13
CA THR A 260 -32.91 -22.85 2.90
C THR A 260 -33.85 -23.09 1.70
N ARG A 261 -34.81 -22.20 1.45
CA ARG A 261 -35.69 -22.29 0.29
C ARG A 261 -34.96 -22.05 -1.01
N LEU A 262 -34.08 -21.05 -1.04
CA LEU A 262 -33.24 -20.80 -2.22
C LEU A 262 -32.28 -21.96 -2.48
N ALA A 263 -31.69 -22.53 -1.42
CA ALA A 263 -30.73 -23.63 -1.54
C ALA A 263 -31.38 -24.96 -1.98
N THR A 264 -32.63 -25.21 -1.57
CA THR A 264 -33.35 -26.46 -1.89
C THR A 264 -34.26 -26.34 -3.10
N GLY A 265 -34.46 -25.14 -3.65
CA GLY A 265 -35.39 -24.89 -4.76
C GLY A 265 -36.88 -24.95 -4.36
N ASN A 266 -37.22 -25.05 -3.06
CA ASN A 266 -38.58 -25.09 -2.57
C ASN A 266 -39.19 -23.69 -2.49
N LEU A 267 -39.34 -23.05 -3.68
CA LEU A 267 -39.82 -21.68 -3.82
C LEU A 267 -41.32 -21.64 -4.07
N ARG A 268 -41.99 -20.66 -3.44
CA ARG A 268 -43.40 -20.32 -3.69
C ARG A 268 -43.48 -19.33 -4.86
N GLU A 269 -44.64 -19.19 -5.47
CA GLU A 269 -44.86 -18.21 -6.55
C GLU A 269 -44.51 -16.77 -6.11
N SER A 270 -44.91 -16.39 -4.88
CA SER A 270 -44.54 -15.10 -4.29
C SER A 270 -43.03 -14.91 -4.02
N ASP A 271 -42.27 -15.99 -3.93
CA ASP A 271 -40.82 -15.88 -3.71
C ASP A 271 -40.12 -15.48 -5.03
N TRP A 272 -40.66 -15.90 -6.20
CA TRP A 272 -40.13 -15.50 -7.50
C TRP A 272 -40.25 -14.00 -7.77
N GLU A 273 -41.35 -13.37 -7.35
CA GLU A 273 -41.51 -11.91 -7.43
C GLU A 273 -40.46 -11.19 -6.58
N LYS A 274 -40.25 -11.67 -5.34
CA LYS A 274 -39.23 -11.11 -4.44
C LYS A 274 -37.81 -11.30 -4.97
N ILE A 275 -37.52 -12.47 -5.58
CA ILE A 275 -36.24 -12.74 -6.22
C ILE A 275 -36.02 -11.75 -7.37
N ALA A 276 -37.03 -11.51 -8.22
CA ALA A 276 -36.92 -10.58 -9.34
C ALA A 276 -36.64 -9.13 -8.86
N GLN A 277 -37.34 -8.68 -7.81
CA GLN A 277 -37.12 -7.38 -7.19
C GLN A 277 -35.74 -7.27 -6.58
N ALA A 278 -35.33 -8.28 -5.78
CA ALA A 278 -33.99 -8.31 -5.17
C ALA A 278 -32.88 -8.34 -6.22
N ALA A 279 -33.03 -9.10 -7.28
CA ALA A 279 -32.08 -9.15 -8.40
C ALA A 279 -31.95 -7.79 -9.09
N SER A 280 -33.09 -7.09 -9.30
CA SER A 280 -33.07 -5.73 -9.85
C SER A 280 -32.27 -4.76 -8.99
N VAL A 281 -32.45 -4.80 -7.67
CA VAL A 281 -31.71 -3.97 -6.72
C VAL A 281 -30.22 -4.34 -6.71
N LEU A 282 -29.88 -5.63 -6.65
CA LEU A 282 -28.50 -6.09 -6.63
C LEU A 282 -27.73 -5.73 -7.92
N ASN A 283 -28.38 -5.80 -9.08
CA ASN A 283 -27.79 -5.40 -10.37
C ASN A 283 -27.45 -3.89 -10.43
N GLN A 284 -28.08 -3.06 -9.62
CA GLN A 284 -27.77 -1.62 -9.51
C GLN A 284 -26.61 -1.34 -8.55
N THR A 285 -26.13 -2.35 -7.80
CA THR A 285 -25.00 -2.20 -6.88
C THR A 285 -23.67 -2.51 -7.56
N ASN A 286 -22.61 -1.82 -7.15
CA ASN A 286 -21.26 -2.08 -7.63
C ASN A 286 -20.52 -3.05 -6.68
N ILE A 287 -21.09 -4.24 -6.44
CA ILE A 287 -20.43 -5.30 -5.67
C ILE A 287 -19.62 -6.18 -6.62
N ARG A 288 -18.33 -6.37 -6.30
CA ARG A 288 -17.39 -7.24 -7.02
C ARG A 288 -16.95 -8.38 -6.12
N ILE A 289 -17.10 -9.62 -6.56
CA ILE A 289 -16.79 -10.82 -5.77
C ILE A 289 -15.67 -11.60 -6.45
N ASP A 290 -14.68 -11.99 -5.65
CA ASP A 290 -13.61 -12.89 -6.05
C ASP A 290 -13.54 -14.04 -5.05
N ASP A 291 -13.69 -15.26 -5.53
CA ASP A 291 -13.74 -16.50 -4.73
C ASP A 291 -12.50 -17.39 -4.92
N ASN A 292 -11.40 -16.81 -5.40
CA ASN A 292 -10.14 -17.55 -5.52
C ASN A 292 -9.51 -17.78 -4.13
N PRO A 293 -9.38 -19.05 -3.66
CA PRO A 293 -8.88 -19.37 -2.33
C PRO A 293 -7.36 -19.16 -2.16
N LEU A 294 -6.62 -18.94 -3.25
CA LEU A 294 -5.17 -18.81 -3.26
C LEU A 294 -4.69 -17.34 -3.24
N LEU A 295 -5.59 -16.37 -3.11
CA LEU A 295 -5.23 -14.96 -3.15
C LEU A 295 -4.37 -14.56 -1.95
N THR A 296 -3.28 -13.87 -2.25
CA THR A 296 -2.46 -13.16 -1.26
C THR A 296 -3.00 -11.74 -1.02
N VAL A 297 -2.56 -11.07 0.05
CA VAL A 297 -2.88 -9.65 0.30
C VAL A 297 -2.39 -8.77 -0.84
N ALA A 298 -1.24 -9.10 -1.44
CA ALA A 298 -0.69 -8.38 -2.59
C ALA A 298 -1.60 -8.48 -3.83
N ASP A 299 -2.13 -9.69 -4.13
CA ASP A 299 -3.07 -9.90 -5.23
C ASP A 299 -4.38 -9.12 -5.01
N MET A 300 -4.92 -9.17 -3.79
CA MET A 300 -6.13 -8.42 -3.42
C MET A 300 -5.91 -6.92 -3.61
N ASN A 301 -4.77 -6.40 -3.15
CA ASN A 301 -4.40 -4.99 -3.32
C ASN A 301 -4.27 -4.61 -4.81
N ALA A 302 -3.61 -5.44 -5.62
CA ALA A 302 -3.46 -5.21 -7.06
C ALA A 302 -4.82 -5.18 -7.79
N LYS A 303 -5.74 -6.09 -7.43
CA LYS A 303 -7.10 -6.11 -7.98
C LYS A 303 -7.90 -4.89 -7.54
N CYS A 304 -7.86 -4.52 -6.25
CA CYS A 304 -8.54 -3.35 -5.70
C CYS A 304 -8.12 -2.04 -6.37
N ARG A 305 -6.84 -1.88 -6.72
CA ARG A 305 -6.32 -0.68 -7.40
C ARG A 305 -6.87 -0.47 -8.81
N ARG A 306 -7.38 -1.53 -9.44
CA ARG A 306 -8.01 -1.48 -10.78
C ARG A 306 -9.50 -1.14 -10.71
N LEU A 307 -10.09 -1.15 -9.51
CA LEU A 307 -11.50 -0.84 -9.31
C LEU A 307 -11.70 0.67 -9.17
N GLU A 308 -12.58 1.20 -9.98
CA GLU A 308 -12.99 2.60 -9.89
C GLU A 308 -13.93 2.81 -8.69
N ASN A 309 -13.82 3.96 -8.05
CA ASN A 309 -14.67 4.40 -6.95
C ASN A 309 -14.81 3.36 -5.83
N LEU A 310 -13.69 2.71 -5.44
CA LEU A 310 -13.68 1.72 -4.37
C LEU A 310 -14.04 2.36 -3.02
N GLY A 311 -14.99 1.78 -2.30
CA GLY A 311 -15.48 2.28 -1.01
C GLY A 311 -15.24 1.35 0.18
N LEU A 312 -15.22 0.03 -0.06
CA LEU A 312 -15.07 -0.96 1.01
C LEU A 312 -14.42 -2.24 0.45
N VAL A 313 -13.55 -2.84 1.23
CA VAL A 313 -13.04 -4.19 0.98
C VAL A 313 -13.49 -5.12 2.09
N VAL A 314 -14.07 -6.26 1.74
CA VAL A 314 -14.49 -7.32 2.67
C VAL A 314 -13.68 -8.58 2.38
N ILE A 315 -13.13 -9.22 3.42
CA ILE A 315 -12.29 -10.42 3.29
C ILE A 315 -12.81 -11.51 4.24
N ASP A 316 -13.25 -12.65 3.69
CA ASP A 316 -13.74 -13.82 4.45
C ASP A 316 -12.83 -15.03 4.17
N TYR A 317 -11.98 -15.47 5.07
CA TYR A 317 -11.57 -15.01 6.37
C TYR A 317 -10.03 -15.18 6.54
N LEU A 318 -9.47 -14.41 7.48
CA LEU A 318 -8.04 -14.21 7.72
C LEU A 318 -7.22 -15.51 7.87
N GLN A 319 -7.76 -16.52 8.54
CA GLN A 319 -7.03 -17.76 8.85
C GLN A 319 -6.80 -18.68 7.65
N LEU A 320 -7.56 -18.54 6.55
CA LEU A 320 -7.33 -19.31 5.33
C LEU A 320 -6.16 -18.76 4.52
N MET A 321 -5.86 -17.48 4.63
CA MET A 321 -4.72 -16.86 3.95
C MET A 321 -3.37 -17.43 4.42
N THR A 322 -3.28 -17.94 5.66
CA THR A 322 -2.04 -18.53 6.20
C THR A 322 -1.73 -19.90 5.59
N SER A 323 -2.73 -20.57 5.02
CA SER A 323 -2.59 -21.91 4.44
C SER A 323 -2.09 -21.89 3.00
N ALA A 324 -2.25 -20.77 2.28
CA ALA A 324 -1.86 -20.62 0.87
C ALA A 324 -0.33 -20.45 0.67
N GLY A 325 0.43 -20.19 1.72
CA GLY A 325 1.89 -19.97 1.68
C GLY A 325 2.76 -21.24 1.64
N GLY A 326 2.21 -22.43 1.42
CA GLY A 326 2.95 -23.66 1.05
C GLY A 326 3.90 -24.27 2.09
N LYS A 327 4.13 -23.67 3.24
CA LYS A 327 4.89 -24.28 4.34
C LYS A 327 3.94 -24.55 5.50
N GLY A 328 3.76 -25.83 5.84
CA GLY A 328 3.02 -26.27 7.01
C GLY A 328 3.60 -25.64 8.28
N TYR A 329 3.02 -24.54 8.72
CA TYR A 329 3.42 -23.84 9.93
C TYR A 329 3.01 -24.66 11.16
N SER A 330 3.97 -25.07 11.99
CA SER A 330 3.71 -25.54 13.35
C SER A 330 3.20 -24.38 14.23
N GLY A 331 2.48 -24.68 15.31
CA GLY A 331 1.65 -23.74 16.08
C GLY A 331 2.22 -22.35 16.41
N GLU A 332 3.51 -22.18 16.66
CA GLU A 332 4.14 -20.88 16.93
C GLU A 332 4.24 -20.00 15.67
N ASN A 333 4.51 -20.60 14.53
CA ASN A 333 4.59 -19.89 13.25
C ASN A 333 3.21 -19.37 12.76
N ARG A 334 2.10 -19.97 13.22
CA ARG A 334 0.75 -19.54 12.81
C ARG A 334 0.35 -18.19 13.42
N GLN A 335 0.76 -17.89 14.65
CA GLN A 335 0.48 -16.60 15.28
C GLN A 335 1.25 -15.48 14.57
N GLN A 336 2.51 -15.74 14.23
CA GLN A 336 3.32 -14.79 13.47
C GLN A 336 2.73 -14.51 12.09
N ALA A 337 2.30 -15.55 11.36
CA ALA A 337 1.67 -15.40 10.06
C ALA A 337 0.37 -14.56 10.11
N VAL A 338 -0.47 -14.75 11.14
CA VAL A 338 -1.67 -13.93 11.35
C VAL A 338 -1.31 -12.47 11.65
N ALA A 339 -0.26 -12.23 12.45
CA ALA A 339 0.21 -10.88 12.74
C ALA A 339 0.72 -10.17 11.47
N ASP A 340 1.49 -10.86 10.64
CA ASP A 340 2.04 -10.34 9.38
C ASP A 340 0.92 -10.01 8.38
N ILE A 341 -0.07 -10.90 8.23
CA ILE A 341 -1.24 -10.67 7.38
C ILE A 341 -2.04 -9.46 7.89
N SER A 342 -2.29 -9.37 9.19
CA SER A 342 -3.02 -8.22 9.77
C SER A 342 -2.29 -6.91 9.51
N ARG A 343 -0.96 -6.90 9.61
CA ARG A 343 -0.12 -5.75 9.25
C ARG A 343 -0.25 -5.39 7.78
N MET A 344 -0.16 -6.39 6.87
CA MET A 344 -0.31 -6.16 5.43
C MET A 344 -1.69 -5.63 5.07
N LEU A 345 -2.76 -6.12 5.70
CA LEU A 345 -4.12 -5.62 5.49
C LEU A 345 -4.29 -4.17 5.97
N LYS A 346 -3.65 -3.78 7.09
CA LYS A 346 -3.65 -2.37 7.54
C LYS A 346 -2.90 -1.47 6.58
N ILE A 347 -1.78 -1.94 6.03
CA ILE A 347 -1.03 -1.22 4.99
C ILE A 347 -1.91 -1.05 3.74
N MET A 348 -2.57 -2.12 3.27
CA MET A 348 -3.49 -2.08 2.14
C MET A 348 -4.63 -1.07 2.36
N ALA A 349 -5.25 -1.05 3.55
CA ALA A 349 -6.29 -0.08 3.88
C ALA A 349 -5.78 1.37 3.80
N LYS A 350 -4.56 1.63 4.28
CA LYS A 350 -3.90 2.94 4.19
C LYS A 350 -3.57 3.34 2.75
N GLU A 351 -3.05 2.42 1.96
CA GLU A 351 -2.68 2.70 0.56
C GLU A 351 -3.90 2.97 -0.33
N LEU A 352 -4.95 2.18 -0.17
CA LEU A 352 -6.19 2.31 -0.93
C LEU A 352 -7.08 3.46 -0.43
N GLN A 353 -6.81 3.98 0.78
CA GLN A 353 -7.63 5.00 1.46
C GLN A 353 -9.10 4.56 1.60
N VAL A 354 -9.32 3.26 1.86
CA VAL A 354 -10.66 2.66 2.08
C VAL A 354 -10.66 1.79 3.34
N PRO A 355 -11.80 1.62 4.01
CA PRO A 355 -11.95 0.65 5.08
C PRO A 355 -11.78 -0.78 4.55
N VAL A 356 -11.14 -1.62 5.35
CA VAL A 356 -11.03 -3.07 5.13
C VAL A 356 -11.73 -3.79 6.27
N LEU A 357 -12.80 -4.52 5.97
CA LEU A 357 -13.51 -5.38 6.90
C LEU A 357 -13.02 -6.83 6.72
N CYS A 358 -12.22 -7.29 7.66
CA CYS A 358 -11.68 -8.65 7.63
C CYS A 358 -12.40 -9.52 8.65
N LEU A 359 -12.85 -10.69 8.20
CA LEU A 359 -13.54 -11.66 9.05
C LEU A 359 -12.52 -12.58 9.74
N SER A 360 -12.79 -12.93 10.98
CA SER A 360 -11.95 -13.81 11.79
C SER A 360 -12.79 -14.86 12.52
N GLN A 361 -12.25 -16.07 12.61
CA GLN A 361 -12.91 -17.14 13.34
C GLN A 361 -12.29 -17.31 14.73
N LEU A 362 -13.11 -17.19 15.78
CA LEU A 362 -12.67 -17.39 17.15
C LEU A 362 -12.44 -18.88 17.43
N SER A 363 -11.33 -19.20 18.10
CA SER A 363 -10.99 -20.57 18.48
C SER A 363 -11.91 -21.08 19.60
N ARG A 364 -12.14 -22.41 19.65
CA ARG A 364 -12.91 -23.06 20.73
C ARG A 364 -12.17 -23.06 22.08
N ALA A 365 -10.87 -22.73 22.10
CA ALA A 365 -10.09 -22.71 23.33
C ALA A 365 -10.57 -21.70 24.37
N ASN A 366 -11.30 -20.65 23.96
CA ASN A 366 -11.89 -19.67 24.88
C ASN A 366 -13.05 -20.22 25.72
N GLU A 367 -13.60 -21.41 25.38
CA GLU A 367 -14.64 -22.05 26.17
C GLU A 367 -14.12 -22.60 27.50
N LYS A 368 -12.82 -22.86 27.59
CA LYS A 368 -12.15 -23.40 28.79
C LYS A 368 -11.64 -22.32 29.73
N ARG A 369 -11.78 -21.03 29.40
CA ARG A 369 -11.44 -19.94 30.30
C ARG A 369 -12.59 -19.62 31.22
N GLU A 370 -12.36 -19.57 32.53
CA GLU A 370 -13.35 -19.19 33.55
C GLU A 370 -13.78 -17.74 33.40
N ASP A 371 -12.93 -16.86 32.90
CA ASP A 371 -13.25 -15.49 32.55
C ASP A 371 -13.53 -15.36 31.04
N LYS A 372 -14.79 -15.07 30.72
CA LYS A 372 -15.34 -14.95 29.35
C LYS A 372 -15.21 -13.52 28.77
N ARG A 373 -14.49 -12.63 29.42
CA ARG A 373 -14.23 -11.25 28.95
C ARG A 373 -13.09 -11.17 27.98
#